data_b0e268a4db6c681f9446f547f35035e0
#
_entry.id   b0e268a4db6c681f9446f547f35035e0
#
_cell.length_a   1.000
_cell.length_b   1.000
_cell.length_c   1.000
_cell.angle_alpha   90.00
_cell.angle_beta   90.00
_cell.angle_gamma   90.00
#
_symmetry.space_group_name_H-M   'P 1'
#
loop_
_entity.id
_entity.type
_entity.pdbx_description
1 polymer ?
#
loop_
_entity_poly.entity_id
_entity_poly.type
_entity_poly.pdbx_seq_one_letter_code
_entity_poly.pdbx_strand_id
1 'polypeptide(L)'
;MTAIRLLPAPHKQKKRGRVVSLRANVTGWKNRVAGWFVDREFFMRANGQVRFLKISAVLQRRIAFGAVLIVGSWLVITLGMAVNQFSVSFERMALSEQEARVQSAEERVASYRNSIDEVTKDLQRRQTMLESLKDQYADTGLTAEDPAAATQEDQAVKKISALVPEAAGLAQIEARQIRFVEKLTKFAEVRTRKAEAAIRQFGLNPQLLARQARSGQGGPFIPFFGPSKKEVRDPRFTRLATTLDQMNAMERALAAIPTSMPAAVMLMSSGFGYRHDPFTGAGAMHSGLDFKGPAGTAILAAADGKITSAGVQSGYGNCIEITHANGLVTRYAHLSGFNVLLGQQVKRGVQIARMGSTGRSTGSHLHFEVRLNGQAINPRKFLEANPDVLKVQAVAGNRADAPTKKS
;
A
#
# COMPACT_ATOMS: atom_id res chain seq x y z
N MET A 1 51.70 30.72 -2.60
CA MET A 1 51.84 30.66 -1.13
C MET A 1 50.50 31.02 -0.50
N THR A 2 49.72 30.01 -0.13
CA THR A 2 48.56 30.21 0.77
C THR A 2 48.34 28.90 1.49
N ALA A 3 48.56 28.88 2.78
CA ALA A 3 48.59 27.71 3.67
C ALA A 3 47.16 27.18 3.93
N ILE A 4 47.01 25.88 3.71
CA ILE A 4 45.81 25.13 4.10
C ILE A 4 46.00 24.70 5.58
N ARG A 5 45.16 25.24 6.45
CA ARG A 5 45.09 24.95 7.88
C ARG A 5 44.31 23.66 8.09
N LEU A 6 44.99 22.60 8.51
CA LEU A 6 44.40 21.35 8.94
C LEU A 6 43.70 21.54 10.30
N LEU A 7 42.42 21.20 10.39
CA LEU A 7 41.65 21.11 11.63
C LEU A 7 41.92 19.77 12.32
N PRO A 8 42.04 19.73 13.67
CA PRO A 8 42.32 18.52 14.41
C PRO A 8 41.07 17.61 14.53
N ALA A 9 41.30 16.30 14.49
CA ALA A 9 40.32 15.25 14.64
C ALA A 9 39.62 15.26 16.02
N PRO A 10 38.36 14.86 16.12
CA PRO A 10 37.65 14.83 17.38
C PRO A 10 38.12 13.66 18.27
N HIS A 11 38.44 14.00 19.51
CA HIS A 11 38.77 13.07 20.60
C HIS A 11 37.62 12.07 20.84
N LYS A 12 37.92 10.78 20.73
CA LYS A 12 37.06 9.68 21.19
C LYS A 12 36.95 9.70 22.70
N GLN A 13 35.89 10.22 23.25
CA GLN A 13 35.53 9.98 24.67
C GLN A 13 35.14 8.52 24.87
N LYS A 14 35.96 7.80 25.58
CA LYS A 14 35.74 6.45 26.09
C LYS A 14 34.63 6.51 27.16
N LYS A 15 33.38 6.24 26.77
CA LYS A 15 32.29 6.01 27.73
C LYS A 15 32.59 4.75 28.50
N ARG A 16 33.04 4.90 29.79
CA ARG A 16 33.09 3.81 30.76
C ARG A 16 31.67 3.29 30.94
N GLY A 17 31.37 2.16 30.37
CA GLY A 17 30.16 1.40 30.63
C GLY A 17 30.12 1.01 32.11
N ARG A 18 29.09 1.49 32.78
CA ARG A 18 28.74 1.10 34.15
C ARG A 18 28.31 -0.38 34.10
N VAL A 19 29.18 -1.29 34.49
CA VAL A 19 28.84 -2.70 34.69
C VAL A 19 27.91 -2.73 35.91
N VAL A 20 26.61 -2.69 35.66
CA VAL A 20 25.58 -2.94 36.67
C VAL A 20 25.72 -4.40 37.04
N SER A 21 26.08 -4.66 38.31
CA SER A 21 26.31 -5.99 38.83
C SER A 21 25.03 -6.83 38.77
N LEU A 22 24.92 -7.70 37.79
CA LEU A 22 23.86 -8.71 37.66
C LEU A 22 23.77 -9.65 38.88
N ARG A 23 24.78 -9.68 39.74
CA ARG A 23 24.82 -10.55 40.94
C ARG A 23 23.82 -10.16 42.04
N ALA A 24 23.49 -8.88 42.22
CA ALA A 24 22.59 -8.44 43.27
C ALA A 24 21.10 -8.79 43.05
N ASN A 25 20.68 -8.92 41.78
CA ASN A 25 19.29 -9.26 41.45
C ASN A 25 18.98 -10.76 41.50
N VAL A 26 20.00 -11.62 41.36
CA VAL A 26 19.82 -13.08 41.33
C VAL A 26 19.56 -13.65 42.73
N THR A 27 20.16 -13.07 43.77
CA THR A 27 19.94 -13.49 45.16
C THR A 27 18.57 -13.12 45.69
N GLY A 28 18.04 -11.94 45.34
CA GLY A 28 16.69 -11.49 45.69
C GLY A 28 15.57 -12.34 45.05
N TRP A 29 15.78 -12.76 43.81
CA TRP A 29 14.84 -13.61 43.10
C TRP A 29 14.83 -15.05 43.61
N LYS A 30 16.03 -15.62 43.90
CA LYS A 30 16.16 -16.96 44.49
C LYS A 30 15.42 -17.07 45.81
N ASN A 31 15.50 -16.06 46.69
CA ASN A 31 14.81 -16.07 47.98
C ASN A 31 13.28 -15.90 47.83
N ARG A 32 12.78 -15.14 46.87
CA ARG A 32 11.35 -15.05 46.61
C ARG A 32 10.76 -16.34 46.05
N VAL A 33 11.46 -16.99 45.12
CA VAL A 33 11.00 -18.27 44.53
C VAL A 33 11.10 -19.41 45.56
N ALA A 34 12.11 -19.38 46.46
CA ALA A 34 12.22 -20.36 47.52
C ALA A 34 11.04 -20.37 48.52
N GLY A 35 10.42 -19.20 48.72
CA GLY A 35 9.21 -19.06 49.56
C GLY A 35 7.92 -19.63 48.98
N TRP A 36 7.87 -19.95 47.68
CA TRP A 36 6.69 -20.54 47.04
C TRP A 36 6.55 -22.04 47.31
N PHE A 37 7.62 -22.69 47.76
CA PHE A 37 7.66 -24.13 48.00
C PHE A 37 7.67 -24.40 49.50
N VAL A 38 6.55 -24.83 50.01
CA VAL A 38 6.36 -25.21 51.44
C VAL A 38 6.11 -26.71 51.49
N ASP A 39 6.63 -27.36 52.55
CA ASP A 39 6.35 -28.78 52.78
C ASP A 39 4.84 -29.00 52.88
N ARG A 40 4.31 -29.90 52.06
CA ARG A 40 2.89 -30.25 52.04
C ARG A 40 2.69 -31.68 52.41
N GLU A 41 1.78 -31.94 53.34
CA GLU A 41 1.38 -33.27 53.77
C GLU A 41 -0.03 -33.56 53.21
N PHE A 42 -0.11 -34.65 52.46
CA PHE A 42 -1.38 -35.10 51.88
C PHE A 42 -1.84 -36.36 52.64
N PHE A 43 -3.07 -36.37 53.06
CA PHE A 43 -3.71 -37.51 53.71
C PHE A 43 -4.51 -38.26 52.66
N MET A 44 -4.13 -39.49 52.35
CA MET A 44 -4.89 -40.34 51.46
C MET A 44 -5.45 -41.53 52.25
N ARG A 45 -6.77 -41.74 52.10
CA ARG A 45 -7.45 -42.87 52.70
C ARG A 45 -7.79 -43.87 51.57
N ALA A 46 -7.10 -45.01 51.58
CA ALA A 46 -7.38 -46.12 50.68
C ALA A 46 -7.49 -47.41 51.50
N ASN A 47 -8.51 -48.21 51.25
CA ASN A 47 -8.78 -49.50 51.89
C ASN A 47 -8.74 -49.47 53.44
N GLY A 48 -9.31 -48.42 54.05
CA GLY A 48 -9.43 -48.31 55.50
C GLY A 48 -8.15 -47.83 56.20
N GLN A 49 -7.02 -47.73 55.53
CA GLN A 49 -5.77 -47.21 56.08
C GLN A 49 -5.48 -45.80 55.63
N VAL A 50 -5.00 -44.96 56.55
CA VAL A 50 -4.57 -43.59 56.27
C VAL A 50 -3.05 -43.63 55.96
N ARG A 51 -2.72 -43.25 54.75
CA ARG A 51 -1.30 -43.07 54.36
C ARG A 51 -0.95 -41.60 54.28
N PHE A 52 0.17 -41.22 54.85
CA PHE A 52 0.69 -39.87 54.82
C PHE A 52 1.71 -39.80 53.68
N LEU A 53 1.52 -38.88 52.78
CA LEU A 53 2.47 -38.55 51.72
C LEU A 53 3.01 -37.15 52.00
N LYS A 54 4.27 -37.06 52.42
CA LYS A 54 4.94 -35.77 52.63
C LYS A 54 5.72 -35.40 51.39
N ILE A 55 5.34 -34.31 50.73
CA ILE A 55 6.09 -33.75 49.60
C ILE A 55 6.94 -32.60 50.11
N SER A 56 8.25 -32.86 50.22
CA SER A 56 9.19 -31.88 50.75
C SER A 56 9.35 -30.69 49.76
N ALA A 57 9.59 -29.50 50.31
CA ALA A 57 9.88 -28.30 49.52
C ALA A 57 11.10 -28.46 48.58
N VAL A 58 12.05 -29.34 48.97
CA VAL A 58 13.22 -29.68 48.15
C VAL A 58 12.82 -30.48 46.90
N LEU A 59 11.92 -31.46 47.05
CA LEU A 59 11.42 -32.26 45.96
C LEU A 59 10.61 -31.39 44.98
N GLN A 60 9.71 -30.53 45.52
CA GLN A 60 8.91 -29.60 44.72
C GLN A 60 9.80 -28.65 43.88
N ARG A 61 10.88 -28.10 44.48
CA ARG A 61 11.85 -27.27 43.77
C ARG A 61 12.58 -28.01 42.66
N ARG A 62 13.01 -29.27 42.91
CA ARG A 62 13.66 -30.08 41.87
C ARG A 62 12.74 -30.38 40.70
N ILE A 63 11.47 -30.72 40.99
CA ILE A 63 10.44 -30.96 39.92
C ILE A 63 10.16 -29.67 39.17
N ALA A 64 9.95 -28.55 39.85
CA ALA A 64 9.72 -27.26 39.21
C ALA A 64 10.90 -26.82 38.34
N PHE A 65 12.14 -26.99 38.82
CA PHE A 65 13.32 -26.68 38.05
C PHE A 65 13.47 -27.58 36.83
N GLY A 66 13.20 -28.89 36.97
CA GLY A 66 13.15 -29.83 35.83
C GLY A 66 12.08 -29.44 34.80
N ALA A 67 10.88 -29.07 35.25
CA ALA A 67 9.82 -28.62 34.37
C ALA A 67 10.19 -27.33 33.60
N VAL A 68 10.80 -26.35 34.28
CA VAL A 68 11.28 -25.11 33.64
C VAL A 68 12.37 -25.40 32.60
N LEU A 69 13.29 -26.34 32.90
CA LEU A 69 14.32 -26.75 31.94
C LEU A 69 13.70 -27.44 30.70
N ILE A 70 12.72 -28.34 30.93
CA ILE A 70 12.04 -29.02 29.82
C ILE A 70 11.27 -28.01 28.91
N VAL A 71 10.49 -27.12 29.55
CA VAL A 71 9.75 -26.08 28.80
C VAL A 71 10.69 -25.10 28.10
N GLY A 72 11.76 -24.69 28.76
CA GLY A 72 12.79 -23.82 28.21
C GLY A 72 13.49 -24.44 27.01
N SER A 73 13.91 -25.68 27.11
CA SER A 73 14.55 -26.40 26.00
C SER A 73 13.55 -26.65 24.86
N TRP A 74 12.31 -26.98 25.19
CA TRP A 74 11.24 -27.09 24.15
C TRP A 74 11.01 -25.80 23.42
N LEU A 75 10.94 -24.65 24.12
CA LEU A 75 10.82 -23.32 23.51
C LEU A 75 12.01 -22.96 22.62
N VAL A 76 13.23 -23.28 23.06
CA VAL A 76 14.44 -23.03 22.25
C VAL A 76 14.43 -23.89 20.98
N ILE A 77 14.05 -25.16 21.10
CA ILE A 77 13.96 -26.07 19.95
C ILE A 77 12.87 -25.62 18.97
N THR A 78 11.68 -25.27 19.48
CA THR A 78 10.58 -24.80 18.62
C THR A 78 10.89 -23.45 17.96
N LEU A 79 11.55 -22.53 18.67
CA LEU A 79 12.01 -21.27 18.09
C LEU A 79 13.09 -21.51 17.03
N GLY A 80 14.05 -22.40 17.30
CA GLY A 80 15.07 -22.80 16.33
C GLY A 80 14.47 -23.45 15.08
N MET A 81 13.48 -24.34 15.26
CA MET A 81 12.73 -24.91 14.13
C MET A 81 11.95 -23.85 13.36
N ALA A 82 11.29 -22.93 14.03
CA ALA A 82 10.54 -21.85 13.39
C ALA A 82 11.46 -20.93 12.56
N VAL A 83 12.60 -20.53 13.11
CA VAL A 83 13.61 -19.73 12.41
C VAL A 83 14.17 -20.49 11.20
N ASN A 84 14.48 -21.78 11.38
CA ASN A 84 14.97 -22.63 10.30
C ASN A 84 13.91 -22.84 9.20
N GLN A 85 12.64 -23.07 9.56
CA GLN A 85 11.54 -23.14 8.58
C GLN A 85 11.34 -21.82 7.83
N PHE A 86 11.48 -20.70 8.53
CA PHE A 86 11.36 -19.37 7.90
C PHE A 86 12.51 -19.13 6.91
N SER A 87 13.75 -19.41 7.27
CA SER A 87 14.91 -19.28 6.37
C SER A 87 14.82 -20.22 5.17
N VAL A 88 14.47 -21.48 5.39
CA VAL A 88 14.29 -22.48 4.32
C VAL A 88 13.14 -22.12 3.38
N SER A 89 12.07 -21.49 3.88
CA SER A 89 10.97 -21.05 3.01
C SER A 89 11.37 -19.88 2.11
N PHE A 90 12.19 -18.94 2.58
CA PHE A 90 12.76 -17.86 1.75
C PHE A 90 13.75 -18.39 0.71
N GLU A 91 14.65 -19.30 1.10
CA GLU A 91 15.57 -19.94 0.15
C GLU A 91 14.82 -20.78 -0.88
N ARG A 92 13.78 -21.52 -0.48
CA ARG A 92 12.94 -22.28 -1.42
C ARG A 92 12.17 -21.38 -2.38
N MET A 93 11.66 -20.21 -1.94
CA MET A 93 11.04 -19.24 -2.85
C MET A 93 12.07 -18.69 -3.85
N ALA A 94 13.27 -18.35 -3.40
CA ALA A 94 14.33 -17.86 -4.29
C ALA A 94 14.83 -18.95 -5.26
N LEU A 95 14.99 -20.19 -4.76
CA LEU A 95 15.37 -21.34 -5.58
C LEU A 95 14.26 -21.72 -6.57
N SER A 96 12.98 -21.77 -6.14
CA SER A 96 11.86 -22.09 -7.02
C SER A 96 11.68 -21.05 -8.13
N GLU A 97 11.99 -19.78 -7.87
CA GLU A 97 12.02 -18.73 -8.89
C GLU A 97 13.20 -18.92 -9.86
N GLN A 98 14.36 -19.35 -9.39
CA GLN A 98 15.49 -19.72 -10.23
C GLN A 98 15.27 -21.01 -11.01
N GLU A 99 14.75 -22.05 -10.37
CA GLU A 99 14.41 -23.33 -11.01
C GLU A 99 13.31 -23.14 -12.06
N ALA A 100 12.27 -22.35 -11.78
CA ALA A 100 11.24 -22.00 -12.75
C ALA A 100 11.82 -21.22 -13.95
N ARG A 101 12.84 -20.39 -13.75
CA ARG A 101 13.56 -19.70 -14.83
C ARG A 101 14.41 -20.66 -15.67
N VAL A 102 15.10 -21.59 -15.04
CA VAL A 102 15.93 -22.59 -15.74
C VAL A 102 15.04 -23.60 -16.46
N GLN A 103 14.03 -24.14 -15.81
CA GLN A 103 13.08 -25.09 -16.38
C GLN A 103 12.30 -24.49 -17.55
N SER A 104 11.86 -23.22 -17.42
CA SER A 104 11.20 -22.52 -18.52
C SER A 104 12.15 -22.25 -19.70
N ALA A 105 13.44 -22.16 -19.48
CA ALA A 105 14.44 -22.02 -20.55
C ALA A 105 14.72 -23.35 -21.27
N GLU A 106 14.80 -24.45 -20.52
CA GLU A 106 14.99 -25.78 -21.10
C GLU A 106 13.76 -26.29 -21.87
N GLU A 107 12.56 -26.09 -21.32
CA GLU A 107 11.30 -26.39 -22.00
C GLU A 107 11.13 -25.52 -23.27
N ARG A 108 11.63 -24.30 -23.27
CA ARG A 108 11.63 -23.44 -24.46
C ARG A 108 12.56 -23.95 -25.55
N VAL A 109 13.75 -24.42 -25.21
CA VAL A 109 14.66 -25.04 -26.20
C VAL A 109 14.04 -26.29 -26.81
N ALA A 110 13.33 -27.13 -26.02
CA ALA A 110 12.59 -28.28 -26.53
C ALA A 110 11.41 -27.85 -27.42
N SER A 111 10.68 -26.82 -27.04
CA SER A 111 9.58 -26.22 -27.81
C SER A 111 10.08 -25.59 -29.13
N TYR A 112 11.22 -24.91 -29.13
CA TYR A 112 11.85 -24.37 -30.34
C TYR A 112 12.21 -25.43 -31.35
N ARG A 113 12.57 -26.66 -30.89
CA ARG A 113 12.86 -27.78 -31.78
C ARG A 113 11.63 -28.37 -32.44
N ASN A 114 10.48 -28.34 -31.76
CA ASN A 114 9.28 -29.02 -32.17
C ASN A 114 8.27 -28.19 -32.96
N SER A 115 8.35 -26.85 -32.89
CA SER A 115 7.32 -26.01 -33.51
C SER A 115 7.75 -24.53 -33.66
N ILE A 116 8.70 -24.24 -34.53
CA ILE A 116 9.18 -22.88 -34.85
C ILE A 116 8.01 -21.95 -35.24
N ASP A 117 7.01 -22.46 -35.97
CA ASP A 117 5.85 -21.67 -36.37
C ASP A 117 4.94 -21.27 -35.19
N GLU A 118 4.77 -22.15 -34.21
CA GLU A 118 3.95 -21.87 -33.03
C GLU A 118 4.63 -20.84 -32.12
N VAL A 119 5.95 -20.97 -31.94
CA VAL A 119 6.77 -20.01 -31.20
C VAL A 119 6.76 -18.64 -31.88
N THR A 120 6.86 -18.60 -33.20
CA THR A 120 6.81 -17.34 -33.95
C THR A 120 5.48 -16.62 -33.76
N LYS A 121 4.36 -17.35 -33.85
CA LYS A 121 3.03 -16.80 -33.61
C LYS A 121 2.85 -16.30 -32.16
N ASP A 122 3.39 -17.01 -31.18
CA ASP A 122 3.33 -16.59 -29.78
C ASP A 122 4.17 -15.32 -29.53
N LEU A 123 5.39 -15.26 -30.04
CA LEU A 123 6.24 -14.08 -29.98
C LEU A 123 5.60 -12.86 -30.68
N GLN A 124 4.94 -13.07 -31.83
CA GLN A 124 4.21 -11.99 -32.51
C GLN A 124 3.04 -11.47 -31.66
N ARG A 125 2.24 -12.36 -31.05
CA ARG A 125 1.16 -11.96 -30.14
C ARG A 125 1.67 -11.18 -28.95
N ARG A 126 2.76 -11.63 -28.31
CA ARG A 126 3.42 -10.92 -27.22
C ARG A 126 3.96 -9.56 -27.68
N GLN A 127 4.53 -9.48 -28.87
CA GLN A 127 5.07 -8.24 -29.43
C GLN A 127 3.95 -7.19 -29.61
N THR A 128 2.85 -7.54 -30.26
CA THR A 128 1.70 -6.64 -30.46
C THR A 128 1.21 -6.09 -29.13
N MET A 129 1.16 -6.94 -28.10
CA MET A 129 0.72 -6.55 -26.78
C MET A 129 1.73 -5.64 -26.07
N LEU A 130 3.03 -5.95 -26.17
CA LEU A 130 4.07 -5.09 -25.58
C LEU A 130 4.13 -3.74 -26.29
N GLU A 131 3.84 -3.68 -27.59
CA GLU A 131 3.71 -2.43 -28.35
C GLU A 131 2.53 -1.59 -27.85
N SER A 132 1.37 -2.20 -27.61
CA SER A 132 0.24 -1.50 -27.03
C SER A 132 0.54 -0.94 -25.63
N LEU A 133 1.29 -1.68 -24.81
CA LEU A 133 1.78 -1.18 -23.53
C LEU A 133 2.82 -0.07 -23.70
N LYS A 134 3.74 -0.21 -24.64
CA LYS A 134 4.72 0.83 -24.95
C LYS A 134 4.03 2.14 -25.30
N ASP A 135 3.00 2.09 -26.16
CA ASP A 135 2.23 3.27 -26.56
C ASP A 135 1.44 3.87 -25.37
N GLN A 136 0.87 3.02 -24.52
CA GLN A 136 0.17 3.46 -23.31
C GLN A 136 1.10 4.14 -22.28
N TYR A 137 2.38 3.76 -22.28
CA TYR A 137 3.40 4.24 -21.33
C TYR A 137 4.50 5.08 -22.00
N ALA A 138 4.34 5.49 -23.26
CA ALA A 138 5.36 6.21 -24.05
C ALA A 138 5.81 7.53 -23.41
N ASP A 139 4.86 8.28 -22.82
CA ASP A 139 5.13 9.57 -22.16
C ASP A 139 5.95 9.47 -20.86
N THR A 140 6.36 8.26 -20.45
CA THR A 140 6.95 8.01 -19.12
C THR A 140 8.47 7.89 -19.13
N GLY A 141 9.15 8.14 -20.27
CA GLY A 141 10.61 8.08 -20.36
C GLY A 141 11.20 6.65 -20.34
N LEU A 142 10.37 5.63 -20.57
CA LEU A 142 10.78 4.22 -20.63
C LEU A 142 11.65 3.88 -21.84
N THR A 143 11.89 4.82 -22.76
CA THR A 143 12.60 4.62 -24.04
C THR A 143 14.12 4.55 -23.90
N ALA A 144 14.72 4.95 -22.78
CA ALA A 144 16.16 4.87 -22.59
C ALA A 144 16.59 3.41 -22.32
N GLU A 145 17.45 2.86 -23.17
CA GLU A 145 18.08 1.55 -22.96
C GLU A 145 19.04 1.63 -21.78
N ASP A 146 18.87 0.75 -20.80
CA ASP A 146 19.78 0.61 -19.65
C ASP A 146 20.81 -0.47 -20.00
N PRO A 147 22.09 -0.13 -20.26
CA PRO A 147 23.08 -1.09 -20.75
C PRO A 147 23.44 -2.18 -19.72
N ALA A 148 23.10 -2.00 -18.44
CA ALA A 148 23.48 -2.93 -17.39
C ALA A 148 22.60 -4.21 -17.30
N ALA A 149 21.41 -4.22 -17.89
CA ALA A 149 20.52 -5.39 -17.87
C ALA A 149 20.85 -6.47 -18.93
N ALA A 150 21.87 -6.23 -19.75
CA ALA A 150 22.16 -7.04 -20.93
C ALA A 150 22.87 -8.39 -20.67
N THR A 151 23.44 -8.62 -19.49
CA THR A 151 24.48 -9.67 -19.33
C THR A 151 23.97 -11.10 -19.17
N GLN A 152 22.82 -11.36 -18.53
CA GLN A 152 22.33 -12.74 -18.32
C GLN A 152 21.56 -13.28 -19.53
N GLU A 153 20.76 -12.44 -20.17
CA GLU A 153 19.97 -12.82 -21.33
C GLU A 153 20.83 -12.98 -22.59
N ASP A 154 21.89 -12.18 -22.73
CA ASP A 154 22.86 -12.35 -23.82
C ASP A 154 23.62 -13.69 -23.74
N GLN A 155 23.81 -14.24 -22.53
CA GLN A 155 24.36 -15.59 -22.35
C GLN A 155 23.36 -16.67 -22.78
N ALA A 156 22.07 -16.50 -22.48
CA ALA A 156 21.02 -17.43 -22.92
C ALA A 156 20.86 -17.40 -24.45
N VAL A 157 20.86 -16.22 -25.05
CA VAL A 157 20.84 -16.03 -26.51
C VAL A 157 22.05 -16.70 -27.17
N LYS A 158 23.26 -16.51 -26.62
CA LYS A 158 24.50 -17.15 -27.12
C LYS A 158 24.41 -18.69 -27.05
N LYS A 159 23.88 -19.26 -25.96
CA LYS A 159 23.71 -20.72 -25.83
C LYS A 159 22.70 -21.25 -26.85
N ILE A 160 21.55 -20.59 -27.03
CA ILE A 160 20.53 -21.00 -28.00
C ILE A 160 21.06 -20.88 -29.41
N SER A 161 21.77 -19.79 -29.77
CA SER A 161 22.39 -19.58 -31.07
C SER A 161 23.45 -20.62 -31.41
N ALA A 162 24.16 -21.13 -30.39
CA ALA A 162 25.17 -22.20 -30.58
C ALA A 162 24.52 -23.58 -30.77
N LEU A 163 23.36 -23.84 -30.18
CA LEU A 163 22.66 -25.13 -30.24
C LEU A 163 21.72 -25.22 -31.46
N VAL A 164 21.03 -24.13 -31.80
CA VAL A 164 20.06 -24.03 -32.89
C VAL A 164 20.23 -22.68 -33.59
N PRO A 165 21.10 -22.60 -34.60
CA PRO A 165 21.40 -21.32 -35.30
C PRO A 165 20.16 -20.65 -35.90
N GLU A 166 19.20 -21.45 -36.39
CA GLU A 166 17.97 -20.99 -37.00
C GLU A 166 17.01 -20.30 -35.96
N ALA A 167 17.15 -20.65 -34.68
CA ALA A 167 16.38 -20.03 -33.60
C ALA A 167 17.01 -18.77 -33.03
N ALA A 168 18.21 -18.39 -33.46
CA ALA A 168 18.96 -17.25 -32.92
C ALA A 168 18.18 -15.93 -32.99
N GLY A 169 17.47 -15.69 -34.11
CA GLY A 169 16.63 -14.51 -34.29
C GLY A 169 15.46 -14.46 -33.33
N LEU A 170 14.79 -15.57 -33.10
CA LEU A 170 13.66 -15.70 -32.18
C LEU A 170 14.11 -15.51 -30.73
N ALA A 171 15.24 -16.10 -30.37
CA ALA A 171 15.83 -15.91 -29.03
C ALA A 171 16.19 -14.46 -28.74
N GLN A 172 16.70 -13.71 -29.73
CA GLN A 172 16.96 -12.27 -29.58
C GLN A 172 15.68 -11.46 -29.37
N ILE A 173 14.60 -11.78 -30.09
CA ILE A 173 13.30 -11.13 -29.92
C ILE A 173 12.76 -11.40 -28.51
N GLU A 174 12.79 -12.65 -28.07
CA GLU A 174 12.34 -13.03 -26.72
C GLU A 174 13.13 -12.30 -25.64
N ALA A 175 14.47 -12.25 -25.75
CA ALA A 175 15.31 -11.54 -24.81
C ALA A 175 14.97 -10.04 -24.73
N ARG A 176 14.68 -9.39 -25.86
CA ARG A 176 14.20 -7.99 -25.88
C ARG A 176 12.85 -7.84 -25.17
N GLN A 177 11.91 -8.74 -25.41
CA GLN A 177 10.61 -8.72 -24.75
C GLN A 177 10.74 -8.86 -23.24
N ILE A 178 11.58 -9.78 -22.78
CA ILE A 178 11.82 -10.01 -21.36
C ILE A 178 12.46 -8.78 -20.71
N ARG A 179 13.48 -8.18 -21.31
CA ARG A 179 14.08 -6.94 -20.81
C ARG A 179 13.05 -5.81 -20.70
N PHE A 180 12.18 -5.67 -21.68
CA PHE A 180 11.10 -4.69 -21.62
C PHE A 180 10.11 -4.95 -20.48
N VAL A 181 9.70 -6.22 -20.29
CA VAL A 181 8.82 -6.65 -19.21
C VAL A 181 9.43 -6.33 -17.84
N GLU A 182 10.69 -6.64 -17.63
CA GLU A 182 11.39 -6.35 -16.37
C GLU A 182 11.50 -4.84 -16.10
N LYS A 183 11.84 -4.08 -17.14
CA LYS A 183 11.91 -2.62 -17.06
C LYS A 183 10.55 -2.02 -16.71
N LEU A 184 9.50 -2.47 -17.36
CA LEU A 184 8.14 -2.00 -17.11
C LEU A 184 7.65 -2.40 -15.71
N THR A 185 8.00 -3.60 -15.25
CA THR A 185 7.70 -4.07 -13.89
C THR A 185 8.36 -3.17 -12.85
N LYS A 186 9.66 -2.91 -12.99
CA LYS A 186 10.42 -2.01 -12.09
C LYS A 186 9.84 -0.59 -12.08
N PHE A 187 9.47 -0.09 -13.27
CA PHE A 187 8.80 1.20 -13.39
C PHE A 187 7.48 1.22 -12.61
N ALA A 188 6.63 0.20 -12.80
CA ALA A 188 5.35 0.12 -12.11
C ALA A 188 5.52 0.02 -10.57
N GLU A 189 6.50 -0.73 -10.09
CA GLU A 189 6.84 -0.82 -8.66
C GLU A 189 7.26 0.54 -8.08
N VAL A 190 8.10 1.29 -8.80
CA VAL A 190 8.53 2.62 -8.36
C VAL A 190 7.34 3.58 -8.28
N ARG A 191 6.47 3.57 -9.28
CA ARG A 191 5.28 4.41 -9.29
C ARG A 191 4.29 4.05 -8.20
N THR A 192 4.06 2.75 -7.98
CA THR A 192 3.23 2.27 -6.87
C THR A 192 3.75 2.81 -5.54
N ARG A 193 5.06 2.69 -5.26
CA ARG A 193 5.66 3.23 -4.03
C ARG A 193 5.50 4.74 -3.90
N LYS A 194 5.67 5.49 -4.98
CA LYS A 194 5.46 6.96 -4.97
C LYS A 194 4.00 7.32 -4.65
N ALA A 195 3.04 6.64 -5.28
CA ALA A 195 1.62 6.86 -5.01
C ALA A 195 1.24 6.45 -3.58
N GLU A 196 1.76 5.33 -3.06
CA GLU A 196 1.56 4.92 -1.66
C GLU A 196 2.10 5.96 -0.68
N ALA A 197 3.32 6.46 -0.92
CA ALA A 197 3.93 7.48 -0.07
C ALA A 197 3.10 8.78 -0.08
N ALA A 198 2.60 9.18 -1.25
CA ALA A 198 1.72 10.34 -1.39
C ALA A 198 0.39 10.16 -0.63
N ILE A 199 -0.26 9.00 -0.73
CA ILE A 199 -1.50 8.71 0.00
C ILE A 199 -1.27 8.75 1.53
N ARG A 200 -0.15 8.20 2.00
CA ARG A 200 0.20 8.22 3.44
C ARG A 200 0.39 9.63 3.99
N GLN A 201 0.84 10.60 3.19
CA GLN A 201 0.96 12.01 3.62
C GLN A 201 -0.40 12.63 3.98
N PHE A 202 -1.49 12.17 3.36
CA PHE A 202 -2.85 12.55 3.77
C PHE A 202 -3.33 11.85 5.05
N GLY A 203 -2.54 10.94 5.63
CA GLY A 203 -2.95 10.12 6.78
C GLY A 203 -3.89 8.98 6.42
N LEU A 204 -3.94 8.57 5.16
CA LEU A 204 -4.82 7.53 4.64
C LEU A 204 -4.08 6.20 4.47
N ASN A 205 -4.84 5.09 4.50
CA ASN A 205 -4.30 3.76 4.22
C ASN A 205 -4.33 3.48 2.71
N PRO A 206 -3.17 3.35 2.02
CA PRO A 206 -3.11 3.17 0.58
C PRO A 206 -3.81 1.89 0.11
N GLN A 207 -3.64 0.77 0.85
CA GLN A 207 -4.20 -0.53 0.48
C GLN A 207 -5.73 -0.52 0.54
N LEU A 208 -6.29 0.15 1.57
CA LEU A 208 -7.74 0.30 1.69
C LEU A 208 -8.32 1.09 0.52
N LEU A 209 -7.73 2.24 0.21
CA LEU A 209 -8.18 3.10 -0.88
C LEU A 209 -8.04 2.41 -2.25
N ALA A 210 -6.94 1.70 -2.48
CA ALA A 210 -6.73 0.95 -3.72
C ALA A 210 -7.76 -0.18 -3.90
N ARG A 211 -8.15 -0.86 -2.81
CA ARG A 211 -9.23 -1.86 -2.84
C ARG A 211 -10.57 -1.22 -3.24
N GLN A 212 -10.91 -0.09 -2.64
CA GLN A 212 -12.13 0.65 -2.96
C GLN A 212 -12.11 1.15 -4.42
N ALA A 213 -10.97 1.63 -4.91
CA ALA A 213 -10.80 2.06 -6.30
C ALA A 213 -10.91 0.90 -7.31
N ARG A 214 -10.70 -0.36 -6.90
CA ARG A 214 -10.94 -1.55 -7.72
C ARG A 214 -12.41 -1.98 -7.76
N SER A 215 -13.16 -1.79 -6.68
CA SER A 215 -14.55 -2.28 -6.57
C SER A 215 -15.51 -1.64 -7.57
N GLY A 216 -15.13 -0.51 -8.20
CA GLY A 216 -15.91 0.13 -9.25
C GLY A 216 -15.65 -0.40 -10.67
N GLN A 217 -14.81 -1.43 -10.84
CA GLN A 217 -14.48 -2.01 -12.14
C GLN A 217 -15.34 -3.25 -12.40
N GLY A 218 -16.20 -3.18 -13.40
CA GLY A 218 -16.96 -4.30 -13.94
C GLY A 218 -16.64 -4.48 -15.42
N GLY A 219 -16.81 -5.69 -15.94
CA GLY A 219 -16.64 -6.06 -17.35
C GLY A 219 -16.14 -7.49 -17.50
N PRO A 220 -16.22 -8.08 -18.71
CA PRO A 220 -15.68 -9.40 -18.94
C PRO A 220 -14.17 -9.40 -18.69
N PHE A 221 -13.69 -10.33 -17.90
CA PHE A 221 -12.27 -10.54 -17.66
C PHE A 221 -11.63 -11.11 -18.93
N ILE A 222 -10.92 -10.29 -19.67
CA ILE A 222 -10.06 -10.73 -20.77
C ILE A 222 -8.66 -10.86 -20.18
N PRO A 223 -8.13 -12.09 -20.03
CA PRO A 223 -6.79 -12.27 -19.49
C PRO A 223 -5.78 -11.57 -20.40
N PHE A 224 -4.91 -10.79 -19.80
CA PHE A 224 -3.90 -9.97 -20.49
C PHE A 224 -2.98 -10.79 -21.42
N PHE A 225 -2.74 -12.05 -21.07
CA PHE A 225 -2.08 -13.07 -21.89
C PHE A 225 -3.09 -14.19 -22.11
N GLY A 226 -3.51 -14.42 -23.37
CA GLY A 226 -4.63 -15.28 -23.76
C GLY A 226 -4.68 -16.67 -23.11
N PRO A 227 -5.82 -17.39 -23.23
CA PRO A 227 -6.04 -18.67 -22.57
C PRO A 227 -5.33 -19.80 -23.33
N SER A 228 -4.02 -19.89 -23.27
CA SER A 228 -3.33 -21.10 -23.72
C SER A 228 -3.34 -22.12 -22.59
N LYS A 229 -4.11 -23.22 -22.78
CA LYS A 229 -4.29 -24.28 -21.79
C LYS A 229 -3.05 -25.16 -21.55
N LYS A 230 -1.94 -24.96 -22.27
CA LYS A 230 -0.76 -25.84 -22.27
C LYS A 230 0.61 -25.17 -22.14
N GLU A 231 0.69 -23.84 -22.13
CA GLU A 231 1.99 -23.17 -22.06
C GLU A 231 2.35 -22.83 -20.59
N VAL A 232 3.53 -23.27 -20.18
CA VAL A 232 4.20 -22.79 -18.97
C VAL A 232 4.42 -21.29 -19.16
N ARG A 233 3.56 -20.50 -18.52
CA ARG A 233 3.64 -19.03 -18.60
C ARG A 233 4.87 -18.59 -17.86
N ASP A 234 5.76 -17.85 -18.54
CA ASP A 234 6.88 -17.20 -17.86
C ASP A 234 6.34 -16.33 -16.71
N PRO A 235 6.74 -16.57 -15.47
CA PRO A 235 6.20 -15.89 -14.29
C PRO A 235 6.43 -14.38 -14.33
N ARG A 236 7.37 -13.88 -15.13
CA ARG A 236 7.66 -12.45 -15.31
C ARG A 236 6.48 -11.69 -15.91
N PHE A 237 5.78 -12.28 -16.87
CA PHE A 237 4.59 -11.66 -17.47
C PHE A 237 3.42 -11.60 -16.48
N THR A 238 3.23 -12.65 -15.67
CA THR A 238 2.21 -12.66 -14.62
C THR A 238 2.51 -11.60 -13.56
N ARG A 239 3.78 -11.49 -13.15
CA ARG A 239 4.24 -10.44 -12.23
C ARG A 239 4.00 -9.05 -12.81
N LEU A 240 4.34 -8.80 -14.07
CA LEU A 240 4.07 -7.54 -14.74
C LEU A 240 2.58 -7.18 -14.66
N ALA A 241 1.69 -8.11 -15.08
CA ALA A 241 0.25 -7.86 -15.08
C ALA A 241 -0.26 -7.49 -13.68
N THR A 242 0.16 -8.24 -12.65
CA THR A 242 -0.22 -7.97 -11.25
C THR A 242 0.30 -6.62 -10.77
N THR A 243 1.56 -6.29 -11.11
CA THR A 243 2.19 -5.04 -10.69
C THR A 243 1.56 -3.83 -11.38
N LEU A 244 1.23 -3.96 -12.67
CA LEU A 244 0.50 -2.91 -13.41
C LEU A 244 -0.91 -2.69 -12.84
N ASP A 245 -1.63 -3.75 -12.51
CA ASP A 245 -2.95 -3.63 -11.88
C ASP A 245 -2.86 -2.95 -10.52
N GLN A 246 -1.86 -3.31 -9.71
CA GLN A 246 -1.62 -2.66 -8.42
C GLN A 246 -1.25 -1.17 -8.60
N MET A 247 -0.37 -0.85 -9.54
CA MET A 247 -0.01 0.54 -9.87
C MET A 247 -1.24 1.33 -10.28
N ASN A 248 -2.04 0.81 -11.22
CA ASN A 248 -3.23 1.49 -11.72
C ASN A 248 -4.28 1.71 -10.62
N ALA A 249 -4.49 0.73 -9.73
CA ALA A 249 -5.39 0.87 -8.60
C ALA A 249 -4.90 1.96 -7.63
N MET A 250 -3.60 2.00 -7.37
CA MET A 250 -3.00 2.96 -6.45
C MET A 250 -3.03 4.39 -7.03
N GLU A 251 -2.74 4.53 -8.34
CA GLU A 251 -2.82 5.83 -9.02
C GLU A 251 -4.26 6.35 -9.10
N ARG A 252 -5.25 5.50 -9.40
CA ARG A 252 -6.67 5.90 -9.35
C ARG A 252 -7.09 6.33 -7.95
N ALA A 253 -6.67 5.58 -6.92
CA ALA A 253 -6.95 5.93 -5.54
C ALA A 253 -6.37 7.30 -5.18
N LEU A 254 -5.15 7.59 -5.61
CA LEU A 254 -4.49 8.87 -5.39
C LEU A 254 -5.16 10.01 -6.17
N ALA A 255 -5.48 9.78 -7.46
CA ALA A 255 -6.13 10.79 -8.32
C ALA A 255 -7.50 11.24 -7.77
N ALA A 256 -8.22 10.32 -7.12
CA ALA A 256 -9.53 10.60 -6.54
C ALA A 256 -9.48 11.29 -5.16
N ILE A 257 -8.30 11.62 -4.62
CA ILE A 257 -8.19 12.36 -3.36
C ILE A 257 -8.60 13.83 -3.60
N PRO A 258 -9.51 14.41 -2.77
CA PRO A 258 -10.06 15.74 -2.97
C PRO A 258 -9.09 16.84 -2.51
N THR A 259 -8.21 17.29 -3.41
CA THR A 259 -7.17 18.28 -3.14
C THR A 259 -7.45 19.66 -3.74
N SER A 260 -8.47 19.80 -4.59
CA SER A 260 -8.85 21.11 -5.14
C SER A 260 -9.65 21.91 -4.13
N MET A 261 -9.38 23.23 -4.12
CA MET A 261 -10.15 24.17 -3.30
C MET A 261 -11.63 24.13 -3.70
N PRO A 262 -12.55 24.00 -2.72
CA PRO A 262 -13.98 23.88 -3.00
C PRO A 262 -14.68 25.20 -3.30
N ALA A 263 -13.99 26.33 -3.15
CA ALA A 263 -14.51 27.67 -3.50
C ALA A 263 -13.36 28.59 -3.91
N ALA A 264 -13.66 29.57 -4.74
CA ALA A 264 -12.69 30.57 -5.21
C ALA A 264 -12.23 31.55 -4.10
N VAL A 265 -13.00 31.69 -3.02
CA VAL A 265 -12.71 32.59 -1.90
C VAL A 265 -12.05 31.82 -0.76
N MET A 266 -10.94 32.33 -0.25
CA MET A 266 -10.00 31.57 0.60
C MET A 266 -9.98 32.06 2.06
N LEU A 267 -10.99 32.77 2.54
CA LEU A 267 -11.04 33.15 3.96
C LEU A 267 -11.66 32.01 4.77
N MET A 268 -10.82 31.15 5.33
CA MET A 268 -11.26 30.13 6.28
C MET A 268 -11.67 30.81 7.59
N SER A 269 -12.96 30.76 7.91
CA SER A 269 -13.53 31.37 9.11
C SER A 269 -13.55 30.43 10.31
N SER A 270 -13.58 29.08 10.09
CA SER A 270 -13.54 28.11 11.17
C SER A 270 -12.86 26.81 10.76
N GLY A 271 -12.04 26.26 11.66
CA GLY A 271 -11.31 25.02 11.49
C GLY A 271 -12.09 23.78 11.93
N PHE A 272 -11.59 22.60 11.54
CA PHE A 272 -12.05 21.29 11.99
C PHE A 272 -11.66 21.05 13.45
N GLY A 273 -12.53 20.44 14.22
CA GLY A 273 -12.23 19.99 15.57
C GLY A 273 -13.15 20.56 16.63
N TYR A 274 -12.76 20.42 17.89
CA TYR A 274 -13.54 20.88 19.03
C TYR A 274 -13.56 22.42 19.08
N ARG A 275 -14.76 23.02 19.21
CA ARG A 275 -14.99 24.44 19.38
C ARG A 275 -16.27 24.72 20.17
N HIS A 276 -16.49 25.94 20.60
CA HIS A 276 -17.80 26.36 21.10
C HIS A 276 -18.78 26.52 19.95
N ASP A 277 -19.97 25.97 20.13
CA ASP A 277 -21.09 26.13 19.20
C ASP A 277 -21.51 27.60 19.13
N PRO A 278 -21.59 28.20 17.93
CA PRO A 278 -21.88 29.65 17.82
C PRO A 278 -23.32 30.04 18.22
N PHE A 279 -24.22 29.08 18.37
CA PHE A 279 -25.62 29.32 18.73
C PHE A 279 -25.92 29.06 20.21
N THR A 280 -25.30 28.06 20.80
CA THR A 280 -25.58 27.64 22.17
C THR A 280 -24.45 27.91 23.14
N GLY A 281 -23.25 28.22 22.65
CA GLY A 281 -22.04 28.34 23.45
C GLY A 281 -21.52 26.99 23.99
N ALA A 282 -22.23 25.87 23.82
CA ALA A 282 -21.82 24.57 24.29
C ALA A 282 -20.61 24.06 23.51
N GLY A 283 -19.81 23.18 24.13
CA GLY A 283 -18.74 22.47 23.42
C GLY A 283 -19.29 21.57 22.33
N ALA A 284 -18.78 21.71 21.10
CA ALA A 284 -19.22 20.94 19.94
C ALA A 284 -18.06 20.55 19.04
N MET A 285 -18.21 19.46 18.32
CA MET A 285 -17.26 19.01 17.29
C MET A 285 -17.65 19.61 15.95
N HIS A 286 -16.75 20.42 15.36
CA HIS A 286 -16.89 20.91 14.00
C HIS A 286 -16.34 19.89 13.01
N SER A 287 -17.22 19.30 12.18
CA SER A 287 -16.92 18.19 11.28
C SER A 287 -16.27 18.60 9.95
N GLY A 288 -16.03 19.91 9.72
CA GLY A 288 -15.51 20.42 8.48
C GLY A 288 -14.62 21.67 8.62
N LEU A 289 -14.48 22.36 7.50
CA LEU A 289 -13.91 23.70 7.42
C LEU A 289 -14.98 24.66 6.91
N ASP A 290 -15.04 25.86 7.48
CA ASP A 290 -15.94 26.90 7.02
C ASP A 290 -15.16 27.95 6.22
N PHE A 291 -15.61 28.23 4.98
CA PHE A 291 -15.05 29.23 4.08
C PHE A 291 -16.05 30.37 3.88
N LYS A 292 -15.73 31.54 4.42
CA LYS A 292 -16.57 32.73 4.33
C LYS A 292 -16.44 33.38 2.94
N GLY A 293 -17.57 33.73 2.35
CA GLY A 293 -17.60 34.44 1.09
C GLY A 293 -18.99 35.03 0.79
N PRO A 294 -19.12 35.84 -0.28
CA PRO A 294 -20.40 36.39 -0.71
C PRO A 294 -21.39 35.26 -1.09
N ALA A 295 -22.67 35.49 -0.81
CA ALA A 295 -23.71 34.61 -1.31
C ALA A 295 -23.66 34.54 -2.85
N GLY A 296 -23.86 33.34 -3.41
CA GLY A 296 -23.75 33.09 -4.85
C GLY A 296 -22.34 32.75 -5.35
N THR A 297 -21.30 32.84 -4.50
CA THR A 297 -19.94 32.38 -4.86
C THR A 297 -19.98 30.95 -5.38
N ALA A 298 -19.25 30.66 -6.48
CA ALA A 298 -19.18 29.35 -7.08
C ALA A 298 -18.56 28.33 -6.13
N ILE A 299 -19.25 27.21 -5.94
CA ILE A 299 -18.75 26.06 -5.20
C ILE A 299 -18.33 24.99 -6.22
N LEU A 300 -17.11 24.50 -6.07
CA LEU A 300 -16.43 23.63 -7.03
C LEU A 300 -16.21 22.23 -6.45
N ALA A 301 -16.27 21.20 -7.32
CA ALA A 301 -15.95 19.84 -6.94
C ALA A 301 -14.45 19.71 -6.58
N ALA A 302 -14.14 19.21 -5.40
CA ALA A 302 -12.76 19.08 -4.91
C ALA A 302 -11.98 17.94 -5.59
N ALA A 303 -12.67 16.96 -6.18
CA ALA A 303 -12.13 15.89 -7.03
C ALA A 303 -13.21 15.33 -7.95
N ASP A 304 -12.81 14.48 -8.91
CA ASP A 304 -13.74 13.71 -9.74
C ASP A 304 -14.61 12.80 -8.89
N GLY A 305 -15.88 12.66 -9.24
CA GLY A 305 -16.77 11.77 -8.50
C GLY A 305 -18.21 11.78 -9.01
N LYS A 306 -19.07 11.07 -8.27
CA LYS A 306 -20.50 10.97 -8.55
C LYS A 306 -21.29 11.67 -7.44
N ILE A 307 -22.26 12.48 -7.82
CA ILE A 307 -23.21 13.09 -6.88
C ILE A 307 -24.05 11.98 -6.24
N THR A 308 -23.87 11.75 -4.96
CA THR A 308 -24.59 10.70 -4.20
C THR A 308 -25.68 11.28 -3.31
N SER A 309 -25.67 12.58 -3.07
CA SER A 309 -26.74 13.31 -2.40
C SER A 309 -26.80 14.75 -2.91
N ALA A 310 -28.00 15.25 -3.14
CA ALA A 310 -28.26 16.65 -3.45
C ALA A 310 -29.66 17.01 -2.94
N GLY A 311 -29.75 17.82 -1.88
CA GLY A 311 -31.01 18.16 -1.23
C GLY A 311 -30.84 18.82 0.13
N VAL A 312 -31.95 19.00 0.85
CA VAL A 312 -31.93 19.58 2.20
C VAL A 312 -31.57 18.50 3.22
N GLN A 313 -30.57 18.78 4.06
CA GLN A 313 -30.17 17.92 5.20
C GLN A 313 -30.28 18.70 6.51
N SER A 314 -30.77 18.02 7.56
CA SER A 314 -30.94 18.63 8.88
C SER A 314 -29.59 19.21 9.39
N GLY A 315 -29.62 20.46 9.83
CA GLY A 315 -28.45 21.21 10.27
C GLY A 315 -27.62 21.79 9.11
N TYR A 316 -27.45 21.07 8.00
CA TYR A 316 -26.61 21.46 6.86
C TYR A 316 -27.33 22.37 5.84
N GLY A 317 -28.67 22.44 5.88
CA GLY A 317 -29.44 23.14 4.86
C GLY A 317 -29.32 22.46 3.48
N ASN A 318 -29.24 23.25 2.44
CA ASN A 318 -28.95 22.71 1.09
C ASN A 318 -27.54 22.11 1.06
N CYS A 319 -27.45 20.83 0.73
CA CYS A 319 -26.24 20.05 0.85
C CYS A 319 -26.03 19.15 -0.37
N ILE A 320 -24.79 19.04 -0.81
CA ILE A 320 -24.33 18.09 -1.84
C ILE A 320 -23.32 17.15 -1.22
N GLU A 321 -23.38 15.86 -1.59
CA GLU A 321 -22.31 14.90 -1.37
C GLU A 321 -21.81 14.32 -2.67
N ILE A 322 -20.48 14.24 -2.79
CA ILE A 322 -19.78 13.60 -3.91
C ILE A 322 -19.03 12.40 -3.38
N THR A 323 -19.33 11.22 -3.93
CA THR A 323 -18.53 10.02 -3.67
C THR A 323 -17.45 9.89 -4.74
N HIS A 324 -16.21 9.75 -4.28
CA HIS A 324 -15.03 9.61 -5.12
C HIS A 324 -14.66 8.13 -5.32
N ALA A 325 -13.89 7.84 -6.39
CA ALA A 325 -13.53 6.45 -6.76
C ALA A 325 -12.75 5.69 -5.68
N ASN A 326 -12.13 6.39 -4.74
CA ASN A 326 -11.37 5.83 -3.63
C ASN A 326 -12.21 5.64 -2.34
N GLY A 327 -13.54 5.85 -2.41
CA GLY A 327 -14.45 5.73 -1.27
C GLY A 327 -14.49 6.93 -0.32
N LEU A 328 -13.70 7.97 -0.58
CA LEU A 328 -13.87 9.24 0.10
C LEU A 328 -15.16 9.93 -0.36
N VAL A 329 -15.78 10.67 0.55
CA VAL A 329 -16.94 11.50 0.26
C VAL A 329 -16.61 12.94 0.64
N THR A 330 -16.91 13.88 -0.25
CA THR A 330 -16.89 15.31 0.09
C THR A 330 -18.30 15.84 0.24
N ARG A 331 -18.52 16.65 1.28
CA ARG A 331 -19.81 17.29 1.58
C ARG A 331 -19.67 18.79 1.49
N TYR A 332 -20.66 19.42 0.87
CA TYR A 332 -20.76 20.84 0.65
C TYR A 332 -22.13 21.32 1.18
N ALA A 333 -22.13 22.17 2.19
CA ALA A 333 -23.35 22.56 2.87
C ALA A 333 -23.57 24.08 2.93
N HIS A 334 -24.74 24.48 3.45
CA HIS A 334 -25.24 25.85 3.53
C HIS A 334 -25.42 26.53 2.18
N LEU A 335 -25.65 25.73 1.11
CA LEU A 335 -25.73 26.19 -0.27
C LEU A 335 -27.00 27.03 -0.53
N SER A 336 -26.93 27.98 -1.49
CA SER A 336 -28.10 28.71 -1.95
C SER A 336 -28.82 28.00 -3.09
N GLY A 337 -28.14 27.12 -3.84
CA GLY A 337 -28.73 26.37 -4.94
C GLY A 337 -27.76 25.36 -5.55
N PHE A 338 -28.30 24.43 -6.31
CA PHE A 338 -27.59 23.34 -6.95
C PHE A 338 -27.39 23.59 -8.44
N ASN A 339 -26.23 23.21 -8.99
CA ASN A 339 -25.92 23.21 -10.41
C ASN A 339 -25.79 21.80 -10.99
N VAL A 340 -26.07 20.77 -10.18
CA VAL A 340 -25.91 19.35 -10.51
C VAL A 340 -27.12 18.55 -10.07
N LEU A 341 -27.27 17.36 -10.63
CA LEU A 341 -28.33 16.41 -10.32
C LEU A 341 -27.78 15.18 -9.58
N LEU A 342 -28.63 14.53 -8.79
CA LEU A 342 -28.33 13.25 -8.17
C LEU A 342 -27.93 12.22 -9.22
N GLY A 343 -26.83 11.50 -8.99
CA GLY A 343 -26.29 10.49 -9.90
C GLY A 343 -25.35 11.04 -10.98
N GLN A 344 -25.26 12.37 -11.16
CA GLN A 344 -24.39 13.01 -12.13
C GLN A 344 -22.92 12.76 -11.82
N GLN A 345 -22.11 12.47 -12.85
CA GLN A 345 -20.65 12.47 -12.76
C GLN A 345 -20.14 13.91 -12.89
N VAL A 346 -19.20 14.28 -12.03
CA VAL A 346 -18.58 15.59 -12.04
C VAL A 346 -17.06 15.47 -12.07
N LYS A 347 -16.42 16.40 -12.75
CA LYS A 347 -14.97 16.52 -12.80
C LYS A 347 -14.50 17.53 -11.75
N ARG A 348 -13.25 17.36 -11.27
CA ARG A 348 -12.56 18.30 -10.40
C ARG A 348 -12.67 19.73 -10.96
N GLY A 349 -12.98 20.69 -10.09
CA GLY A 349 -13.06 22.11 -10.44
C GLY A 349 -14.34 22.52 -11.17
N VAL A 350 -15.24 21.60 -11.51
CA VAL A 350 -16.56 21.94 -12.09
C VAL A 350 -17.44 22.57 -11.00
N GLN A 351 -18.15 23.62 -11.38
CA GLN A 351 -19.11 24.25 -10.46
C GLN A 351 -20.31 23.33 -10.21
N ILE A 352 -20.52 22.99 -8.95
CA ILE A 352 -21.60 22.10 -8.49
C ILE A 352 -22.75 22.84 -7.80
N ALA A 353 -22.45 24.01 -7.22
CA ALA A 353 -23.42 24.76 -6.43
C ALA A 353 -23.03 26.25 -6.33
N ARG A 354 -23.81 26.96 -5.52
CA ARG A 354 -23.55 28.35 -5.12
C ARG A 354 -23.57 28.45 -3.60
N MET A 355 -22.65 29.26 -3.04
CA MET A 355 -22.57 29.54 -1.60
C MET A 355 -23.85 30.23 -1.12
N GLY A 356 -24.28 29.89 0.08
CA GLY A 356 -25.45 30.49 0.71
C GLY A 356 -25.33 30.53 2.25
N SER A 357 -26.48 30.52 2.91
CA SER A 357 -26.58 30.53 4.38
C SER A 357 -27.81 29.71 4.81
N THR A 358 -28.13 28.61 4.13
CA THR A 358 -29.27 27.76 4.46
C THR A 358 -28.96 26.83 5.63
N GLY A 359 -30.00 26.36 6.34
CA GLY A 359 -29.83 25.50 7.49
C GLY A 359 -29.28 26.25 8.72
N ARG A 360 -28.46 25.57 9.54
CA ARG A 360 -27.88 26.16 10.76
C ARG A 360 -26.60 26.95 10.43
N SER A 361 -26.76 28.16 9.96
CA SER A 361 -25.68 29.04 9.52
C SER A 361 -25.83 30.45 10.11
N THR A 362 -24.74 31.07 10.54
CA THR A 362 -24.71 32.43 11.08
C THR A 362 -24.49 33.50 10.00
N GLY A 363 -24.25 33.12 8.75
CA GLY A 363 -23.99 34.00 7.64
C GLY A 363 -23.47 33.24 6.42
N SER A 364 -23.30 33.94 5.28
CA SER A 364 -22.89 33.30 4.03
C SER A 364 -21.49 32.65 4.13
N HIS A 365 -21.46 31.34 4.03
CA HIS A 365 -20.22 30.55 4.01
C HIS A 365 -20.47 29.17 3.38
N LEU A 366 -19.41 28.49 2.96
CA LEU A 366 -19.39 27.08 2.63
C LEU A 366 -18.92 26.30 3.84
N HIS A 367 -19.69 25.32 4.30
CA HIS A 367 -19.20 24.27 5.18
C HIS A 367 -18.77 23.08 4.33
N PHE A 368 -17.48 22.70 4.42
CA PHE A 368 -16.84 21.65 3.61
C PHE A 368 -16.31 20.53 4.50
N GLU A 369 -16.71 19.29 4.21
CA GLU A 369 -16.22 18.11 4.89
C GLU A 369 -15.52 17.15 3.91
N VAL A 370 -14.52 16.42 4.41
CA VAL A 370 -14.00 15.18 3.82
C VAL A 370 -14.36 14.03 4.77
N ARG A 371 -14.93 12.96 4.22
CA ARG A 371 -15.43 11.83 5.00
C ARG A 371 -14.83 10.52 4.48
N LEU A 372 -14.49 9.64 5.40
CA LEU A 372 -14.05 8.27 5.10
C LEU A 372 -14.90 7.29 5.93
N ASN A 373 -15.55 6.34 5.28
CA ASN A 373 -16.45 5.37 5.91
C ASN A 373 -17.51 6.04 6.83
N GLY A 374 -18.08 7.16 6.37
CA GLY A 374 -19.08 7.92 7.12
C GLY A 374 -18.53 8.83 8.23
N GLN A 375 -17.26 8.77 8.57
CA GLN A 375 -16.63 9.63 9.58
C GLN A 375 -15.97 10.85 8.94
N ALA A 376 -16.18 12.03 9.52
CA ALA A 376 -15.52 13.24 9.10
C ALA A 376 -14.03 13.23 9.52
N ILE A 377 -13.15 13.60 8.60
CA ILE A 377 -11.72 13.73 8.81
C ILE A 377 -11.27 15.14 8.44
N ASN A 378 -10.18 15.64 9.05
CA ASN A 378 -9.74 17.01 8.88
C ASN A 378 -9.43 17.35 7.41
N PRO A 379 -10.24 18.22 6.76
CA PRO A 379 -10.08 18.53 5.34
C PRO A 379 -8.81 19.35 5.05
N ARG A 380 -8.22 20.03 6.02
CA ARG A 380 -7.03 20.87 5.85
C ARG A 380 -5.87 20.10 5.23
N LYS A 381 -5.65 18.84 5.67
CA LYS A 381 -4.59 17.97 5.14
C LYS A 381 -4.69 17.72 3.64
N PHE A 382 -5.89 17.81 3.08
CA PHE A 382 -6.15 17.60 1.65
C PHE A 382 -5.97 18.90 0.87
N LEU A 383 -6.47 20.00 1.38
CA LEU A 383 -6.44 21.31 0.70
C LEU A 383 -5.08 22.01 0.78
N GLU A 384 -4.30 21.73 1.83
CA GLU A 384 -2.94 22.26 2.05
C GLU A 384 -1.88 21.18 1.74
N ALA A 385 -2.12 20.33 0.73
CA ALA A 385 -1.20 19.26 0.37
C ALA A 385 0.13 19.79 -0.17
N ASN A 386 1.21 19.06 0.13
CA ASN A 386 2.55 19.40 -0.35
C ASN A 386 2.59 19.43 -1.89
N PRO A 387 3.22 20.45 -2.52
CA PRO A 387 3.34 20.56 -3.97
C PRO A 387 3.90 19.30 -4.66
N ASP A 388 4.80 18.57 -4.02
CA ASP A 388 5.35 17.33 -4.59
C ASP A 388 4.32 16.20 -4.63
N VAL A 389 3.44 16.12 -3.62
CA VAL A 389 2.31 15.19 -3.63
C VAL A 389 1.33 15.55 -4.73
N LEU A 390 1.02 16.84 -4.91
CA LEU A 390 0.14 17.32 -5.97
C LEU A 390 0.70 17.02 -7.36
N LYS A 391 2.02 17.11 -7.57
CA LYS A 391 2.67 16.69 -8.82
C LYS A 391 2.46 15.19 -9.09
N VAL A 392 2.68 14.33 -8.08
CA VAL A 392 2.46 12.89 -8.21
C VAL A 392 0.99 12.58 -8.50
N GLN A 393 0.06 13.30 -7.84
CA GLN A 393 -1.37 13.17 -8.07
C GLN A 393 -1.78 13.62 -9.48
N ALA A 394 -1.26 14.74 -9.97
CA ALA A 394 -1.55 15.23 -11.31
C ALA A 394 -1.13 14.23 -12.40
N VAL A 395 0.07 13.64 -12.26
CA VAL A 395 0.55 12.60 -13.17
C VAL A 395 -0.32 11.35 -13.12
N ALA A 396 -0.81 10.98 -11.94
CA ALA A 396 -1.74 9.85 -11.78
C ALA A 396 -3.12 10.15 -12.42
N GLY A 397 -3.63 11.39 -12.26
CA GLY A 397 -4.92 11.83 -12.82
C GLY A 397 -4.92 11.85 -14.35
N ASN A 398 -3.89 12.43 -14.96
CA ASN A 398 -3.78 12.51 -16.42
C ASN A 398 -3.81 11.12 -17.09
N ARG A 399 -3.32 10.10 -16.40
CA ARG A 399 -3.36 8.70 -16.89
C ARG A 399 -4.70 8.02 -16.64
N ALA A 400 -5.35 8.32 -15.52
CA ALA A 400 -6.67 7.77 -15.24
C ALA A 400 -7.72 8.24 -16.24
N ASP A 401 -7.54 9.45 -16.79
CA ASP A 401 -8.42 10.07 -17.78
C ASP A 401 -8.04 9.76 -19.24
N ALA A 402 -6.86 9.15 -19.49
CA ALA A 402 -6.44 8.76 -20.84
C ALA A 402 -7.44 7.74 -21.42
N PRO A 403 -8.06 8.00 -22.59
CA PRO A 403 -9.00 7.08 -23.20
C PRO A 403 -8.27 5.77 -23.49
N THR A 404 -8.74 4.66 -22.91
CA THR A 404 -8.35 3.32 -23.35
C THR A 404 -8.73 3.22 -24.83
N LYS A 405 -7.75 3.30 -25.73
CA LYS A 405 -7.97 3.04 -27.15
C LYS A 405 -8.63 1.66 -27.24
N LYS A 406 -9.92 1.65 -27.57
CA LYS A 406 -10.61 0.43 -27.96
C LYS A 406 -9.96 -0.04 -29.24
N SER A 407 -9.20 -1.14 -29.17
CA SER A 407 -8.75 -1.91 -30.33
C SER A 407 -9.93 -2.67 -30.93
#